data_ead383d02031377350822d917aef363b
#
_entry.id   ead383d02031377350822d917aef363b
#
_cell.length_a   1.000
_cell.length_b   1.000
_cell.length_c   1.000
_cell.angle_alpha   90.00
_cell.angle_beta   90.00
_cell.angle_gamma   90.00
#
_symmetry.space_group_name_H-M   'P 1'
#
loop_
_entity.id
_entity.type
_entity.pdbx_description
1 polymer ?
#
loop_
_entity_poly.entity_id
_entity_poly.type
_entity_poly.pdbx_seq_one_letter_code
_entity_poly.pdbx_strand_id
1 'polypeptide(L)'
;MNDMLLAGDDRAIHGFADRLNFRTKLVRPGFIRLSGVSSKGFPTGLAAMAEESAVDVLLLPPDLSLRRFRVACFDMDSTLIESECIDEMAAFAGAGERISRITRRAMEGLIPFDESLRQRVAALAGSSAEIVTHAVERAVPTPGVLDFVDFLTRHGLATYIITGGFEEIATHVARRFGMTGVVCNRLVLEDGRLTGGVRGPAGGKILDADGKRRALEVLAQVNGASLSETIAGGDGANDLQMIAATGLRLRLPRQARRHEGGPEGRSLRRLLGPQALLPRSLGMTPLSSRTEKTERPQKNPPAGAFSQT
;
A
#
# COMPACT_ATOMS: atom_id res chain seq x y z
N MET A 1 -7.43 26.44 8.25
CA MET A 1 -6.68 25.85 9.38
C MET A 1 -6.66 24.36 9.18
N ASN A 2 -5.52 23.72 9.34
CA ASN A 2 -5.37 22.27 9.19
C ASN A 2 -5.70 21.56 10.50
N ASP A 3 -5.99 20.27 10.42
CA ASP A 3 -5.98 19.41 11.58
C ASP A 3 -4.66 18.62 11.63
N MET A 4 -4.21 18.28 12.82
CA MET A 4 -3.05 17.43 13.03
C MET A 4 -3.50 16.15 13.74
N LEU A 5 -3.12 15.00 13.24
CA LEU A 5 -3.30 13.73 13.91
C LEU A 5 -1.97 13.30 14.51
N LEU A 6 -1.99 13.00 15.80
CA LEU A 6 -0.89 12.40 16.53
C LEU A 6 -1.19 10.91 16.72
N ALA A 7 -0.17 10.08 16.58
CA ALA A 7 -0.31 8.66 16.84
C ALA A 7 0.92 8.11 17.56
N GLY A 8 0.69 7.18 18.50
CA GLY A 8 1.74 6.61 19.33
C GLY A 8 1.20 6.00 20.63
N ASP A 9 2.09 5.78 21.59
CA ASP A 9 1.69 5.42 22.94
C ASP A 9 0.87 6.55 23.58
N ASP A 10 -0.19 6.21 24.32
CA ASP A 10 -1.11 7.21 24.90
C ASP A 10 -0.40 8.27 25.75
N ARG A 11 0.58 7.86 26.55
CA ARG A 11 1.35 8.78 27.39
C ARG A 11 2.24 9.69 26.54
N ALA A 12 2.87 9.14 25.50
CA ALA A 12 3.74 9.89 24.60
C ALA A 12 2.95 10.92 23.80
N ILE A 13 1.80 10.56 23.22
CA ILE A 13 0.98 11.49 22.42
C ILE A 13 0.35 12.60 23.26
N HIS A 14 -0.07 12.31 24.51
CA HIS A 14 -0.58 13.34 25.41
C HIS A 14 0.54 14.32 25.81
N GLY A 15 1.69 13.82 26.24
CA GLY A 15 2.84 14.67 26.56
C GLY A 15 3.31 15.51 25.36
N PHE A 16 3.25 14.97 24.16
CA PHE A 16 3.58 15.70 22.95
C PHE A 16 2.53 16.80 22.64
N ALA A 17 1.23 16.49 22.76
CA ALA A 17 0.14 17.44 22.54
C ALA A 17 0.19 18.60 23.53
N ASP A 18 0.49 18.34 24.82
CA ASP A 18 0.65 19.36 25.85
C ASP A 18 1.79 20.33 25.53
N ARG A 19 2.91 19.83 25.01
CA ARG A 19 4.04 20.67 24.56
C ARG A 19 3.68 21.60 23.40
N LEU A 20 2.71 21.20 22.58
CA LEU A 20 2.23 21.99 21.43
C LEU A 20 1.16 23.03 21.84
N ASN A 21 0.64 22.95 23.06
CA ASN A 21 -0.41 23.84 23.59
C ASN A 21 -1.67 23.98 22.70
N PHE A 22 -2.11 22.89 22.10
CA PHE A 22 -3.33 22.84 21.30
C PHE A 22 -4.49 22.18 22.06
N ARG A 23 -5.72 22.58 21.72
CA ARG A 23 -6.92 21.87 22.20
C ARG A 23 -6.96 20.46 21.62
N THR A 24 -6.93 19.48 22.50
CA THR A 24 -6.95 18.08 22.13
C THR A 24 -8.37 17.54 22.01
N LYS A 25 -8.62 16.75 21.00
CA LYS A 25 -9.80 15.88 20.91
C LYS A 25 -9.30 14.45 20.74
N LEU A 26 -9.43 13.66 21.78
CA LEU A 26 -9.11 12.24 21.71
C LEU A 26 -10.00 11.57 20.68
N VAL A 27 -9.39 10.89 19.73
CA VAL A 27 -10.11 10.13 18.69
C VAL A 27 -10.35 8.69 19.16
N ARG A 28 -9.31 8.06 19.72
CA ARG A 28 -9.33 6.71 20.31
C ARG A 28 -7.97 6.46 21.01
N PRO A 29 -7.82 5.39 21.81
CA PRO A 29 -6.51 5.03 22.38
C PRO A 29 -5.44 4.97 21.29
N GLY A 30 -4.28 5.58 21.56
CA GLY A 30 -3.19 5.71 20.60
C GLY A 30 -3.30 6.86 19.59
N PHE A 31 -4.38 7.70 19.65
CA PHE A 31 -4.60 8.77 18.66
C PHE A 31 -5.19 10.03 19.27
N ILE A 32 -4.58 11.16 18.98
CA ILE A 32 -5.09 12.49 19.31
C ILE A 32 -5.23 13.31 18.04
N ARG A 33 -6.37 13.96 17.85
CA ARG A 33 -6.57 14.98 16.83
C ARG A 33 -6.51 16.36 17.45
N LEU A 34 -5.64 17.18 16.89
CA LEU A 34 -5.53 18.61 17.21
C LEU A 34 -6.20 19.39 16.09
N SER A 35 -7.18 20.22 16.42
CA SER A 35 -7.92 21.00 15.43
C SER A 35 -7.44 22.45 15.39
N GLY A 36 -7.54 23.07 14.22
CA GLY A 36 -7.25 24.48 14.05
C GLY A 36 -5.76 24.84 14.01
N VAL A 37 -4.92 23.90 13.61
CA VAL A 37 -3.46 24.10 13.49
C VAL A 37 -3.17 25.02 12.31
N SER A 38 -2.50 26.16 12.57
CA SER A 38 -2.10 27.09 11.52
C SER A 38 -0.99 26.49 10.65
N SER A 39 -1.15 26.54 9.32
CA SER A 39 -0.10 26.13 8.39
C SER A 39 1.17 27.01 8.44
N LYS A 40 1.07 28.21 9.07
CA LYS A 40 2.17 29.17 9.22
C LYS A 40 2.97 28.99 10.51
N GLY A 41 2.57 28.09 11.40
CA GLY A 41 3.07 28.02 12.77
C GLY A 41 3.48 26.63 13.25
N PHE A 42 4.07 25.79 12.38
CA PHE A 42 4.75 24.63 12.93
C PHE A 42 5.99 25.07 13.69
N PRO A 43 6.18 24.60 14.93
CA PRO A 43 7.42 24.85 15.62
C PRO A 43 8.58 24.37 14.75
N THR A 44 9.57 25.22 14.57
CA THR A 44 10.86 24.82 14.01
C THR A 44 11.33 23.61 14.82
N GLY A 45 11.55 22.46 14.15
CA GLY A 45 11.94 21.24 14.85
C GLY A 45 10.81 20.28 15.23
N LEU A 46 9.55 20.50 14.75
CA LEU A 46 8.43 19.58 15.01
C LEU A 46 8.76 18.11 14.65
N ALA A 47 9.47 17.88 13.53
CA ALA A 47 9.88 16.54 13.11
C ALA A 47 10.86 15.91 14.11
N ALA A 48 11.86 16.66 14.59
CA ALA A 48 12.81 16.18 15.60
C ALA A 48 12.10 15.91 16.92
N MET A 49 11.20 16.81 17.36
CA MET A 49 10.39 16.59 18.56
C MET A 49 9.51 15.35 18.48
N ALA A 50 8.94 15.07 17.30
CA ALA A 50 8.10 13.91 17.06
C ALA A 50 8.93 12.62 17.15
N GLU A 51 10.12 12.62 16.53
CA GLU A 51 11.06 11.50 16.57
C GLU A 51 11.55 11.21 17.99
N GLU A 52 11.99 12.24 18.73
CA GLU A 52 12.42 12.13 20.14
C GLU A 52 11.31 11.57 21.05
N SER A 53 10.06 11.92 20.75
CA SER A 53 8.90 11.50 21.55
C SER A 53 8.31 10.17 21.08
N ALA A 54 8.83 9.55 20.03
CA ALA A 54 8.26 8.38 19.37
C ALA A 54 6.77 8.58 19.01
N VAL A 55 6.42 9.78 18.54
CA VAL A 55 5.07 10.19 18.14
C VAL A 55 5.06 10.48 16.66
N ASP A 56 4.12 9.87 15.94
CA ASP A 56 3.91 10.28 14.57
C ASP A 56 2.94 11.43 14.45
N VAL A 57 3.26 12.28 13.52
CA VAL A 57 2.53 13.51 13.25
C VAL A 57 2.06 13.50 11.80
N LEU A 58 0.75 13.55 11.60
CA LEU A 58 0.13 13.67 10.28
C LEU A 58 -0.68 14.96 10.19
N LEU A 59 -0.38 15.77 9.18
CA LEU A 59 -1.17 16.94 8.84
C LEU A 59 -2.33 16.57 7.93
N LEU A 60 -3.53 16.95 8.35
CA LEU A 60 -4.74 16.73 7.58
C LEU A 60 -5.21 18.05 6.97
N PRO A 61 -5.35 18.15 5.65
CA PRO A 61 -6.03 19.28 5.04
C PRO A 61 -7.45 19.46 5.62
N PRO A 62 -7.95 20.68 5.76
CA PRO A 62 -9.22 20.93 6.44
C PRO A 62 -10.44 20.33 5.74
N ASP A 63 -10.32 20.13 4.45
CA ASP A 63 -11.35 19.61 3.55
C ASP A 63 -11.06 18.16 3.08
N LEU A 64 -10.16 17.46 3.78
CA LEU A 64 -9.86 16.07 3.45
C LEU A 64 -11.11 15.20 3.64
N SER A 65 -11.62 14.68 2.55
CA SER A 65 -12.75 13.73 2.50
C SER A 65 -12.39 12.53 1.64
N LEU A 66 -12.65 11.33 2.15
CA LEU A 66 -12.44 10.11 1.38
C LEU A 66 -13.28 10.08 0.09
N ARG A 67 -14.44 10.75 0.10
CA ARG A 67 -15.34 10.85 -1.07
C ARG A 67 -14.70 11.57 -2.28
N ARG A 68 -13.60 12.30 -2.08
CA ARG A 68 -12.84 12.91 -3.16
C ARG A 68 -12.00 11.90 -3.94
N PHE A 69 -11.71 10.74 -3.34
CA PHE A 69 -10.81 9.78 -3.93
C PHE A 69 -11.57 8.63 -4.57
N ARG A 70 -11.05 8.14 -5.69
CA ARG A 70 -11.60 7.04 -6.48
C ARG A 70 -10.64 5.88 -6.63
N VAL A 71 -9.35 6.16 -6.60
CA VAL A 71 -8.28 5.17 -6.83
C VAL A 71 -7.26 5.25 -5.72
N ALA A 72 -6.81 4.09 -5.25
CA ALA A 72 -5.70 3.99 -4.31
C ALA A 72 -4.67 2.98 -4.81
N CYS A 73 -3.41 3.40 -4.93
CA CYS A 73 -2.30 2.61 -5.44
C CYS A 73 -1.21 2.47 -4.39
N PHE A 74 -0.71 1.26 -4.21
CA PHE A 74 0.29 0.97 -3.19
C PHE A 74 1.43 0.15 -3.77
N ASP A 75 2.65 0.40 -3.31
CA ASP A 75 3.73 -0.56 -3.45
C ASP A 75 3.41 -1.82 -2.65
N MET A 76 4.09 -2.92 -2.95
CA MET A 76 3.88 -4.22 -2.30
C MET A 76 4.91 -4.52 -1.22
N ASP A 77 6.15 -4.72 -1.64
CA ASP A 77 7.25 -5.12 -0.76
C ASP A 77 7.54 -4.05 0.29
N SER A 78 7.74 -4.46 1.55
CA SER A 78 7.94 -3.55 2.69
C SER A 78 6.82 -2.51 2.90
N THR A 79 5.72 -2.58 2.13
CA THR A 79 4.57 -1.67 2.17
C THR A 79 3.29 -2.41 2.56
N LEU A 80 2.70 -3.20 1.65
CA LEU A 80 1.52 -4.03 1.93
C LEU A 80 1.89 -5.33 2.64
N ILE A 81 3.08 -5.84 2.39
CA ILE A 81 3.67 -7.00 3.06
C ILE A 81 4.97 -6.63 3.75
N GLU A 82 5.34 -7.39 4.78
CA GLU A 82 6.54 -7.10 5.59
C GLU A 82 7.85 -7.51 4.92
N SER A 83 7.81 -8.42 3.94
CA SER A 83 8.99 -9.00 3.29
C SER A 83 9.35 -8.30 1.98
N GLU A 84 10.59 -8.55 1.56
CA GLU A 84 11.08 -8.30 0.20
C GLU A 84 11.06 -9.62 -0.57
N CYS A 85 10.14 -9.77 -1.52
CA CYS A 85 9.91 -11.05 -2.17
C CYS A 85 11.14 -11.64 -2.86
N ILE A 86 11.96 -10.79 -3.49
CA ILE A 86 13.18 -11.27 -4.15
C ILE A 86 14.23 -11.77 -3.16
N ASP A 87 14.28 -11.21 -1.94
CA ASP A 87 15.20 -11.66 -0.88
C ASP A 87 14.73 -13.01 -0.32
N GLU A 88 13.41 -13.23 -0.18
CA GLU A 88 12.85 -14.54 0.21
C GLU A 88 13.16 -15.61 -0.83
N MET A 89 12.97 -15.30 -2.12
CA MET A 89 13.34 -16.18 -3.22
C MET A 89 14.84 -16.52 -3.21
N ALA A 90 15.68 -15.51 -2.96
CA ALA A 90 17.11 -15.64 -2.92
C ALA A 90 17.59 -16.51 -1.75
N ALA A 91 16.99 -16.35 -0.57
CA ALA A 91 17.29 -17.16 0.60
C ALA A 91 16.99 -18.64 0.34
N PHE A 92 15.83 -18.94 -0.23
CA PHE A 92 15.44 -20.30 -0.57
C PHE A 92 16.31 -20.92 -1.66
N ALA A 93 16.73 -20.13 -2.66
CA ALA A 93 17.61 -20.57 -3.75
C ALA A 93 19.12 -20.65 -3.36
N GLY A 94 19.50 -20.24 -2.15
CA GLY A 94 20.91 -20.14 -1.75
C GLY A 94 21.70 -19.02 -2.45
N ALA A 95 20.99 -18.04 -3.06
CA ALA A 95 21.58 -16.93 -3.82
C ALA A 95 21.67 -15.61 -3.01
N GLY A 96 21.35 -15.64 -1.69
CA GLY A 96 21.17 -14.46 -0.86
C GLY A 96 22.35 -13.50 -0.85
N GLU A 97 23.59 -13.98 -0.68
CA GLU A 97 24.79 -13.13 -0.72
C GLU A 97 25.00 -12.42 -2.05
N ARG A 98 24.77 -13.15 -3.15
CA ARG A 98 24.92 -12.60 -4.49
C ARG A 98 23.91 -11.47 -4.73
N ILE A 99 22.65 -11.70 -4.39
CA ILE A 99 21.57 -10.73 -4.56
C ILE A 99 21.76 -9.53 -3.64
N SER A 100 22.14 -9.73 -2.38
CA SER A 100 22.43 -8.64 -1.43
C SER A 100 23.54 -7.71 -1.93
N ARG A 101 24.59 -8.25 -2.57
CA ARG A 101 25.65 -7.46 -3.18
C ARG A 101 25.14 -6.57 -4.31
N ILE A 102 24.29 -7.12 -5.18
CA ILE A 102 23.69 -6.36 -6.30
C ILE A 102 22.78 -5.25 -5.76
N THR A 103 21.94 -5.58 -4.78
CA THR A 103 21.04 -4.61 -4.11
C THR A 103 21.83 -3.44 -3.51
N ARG A 104 22.93 -3.73 -2.82
CA ARG A 104 23.78 -2.68 -2.23
C ARG A 104 24.33 -1.73 -3.30
N ARG A 105 24.84 -2.25 -4.42
CA ARG A 105 25.33 -1.43 -5.51
C ARG A 105 24.25 -0.52 -6.10
N ALA A 106 23.02 -1.02 -6.21
CA ALA A 106 21.91 -0.20 -6.67
C ALA A 106 21.55 0.90 -5.64
N MET A 107 21.57 0.58 -4.34
CA MET A 107 21.32 1.56 -3.27
C MET A 107 22.40 2.64 -3.18
N GLU A 108 23.64 2.32 -3.55
CA GLU A 108 24.75 3.25 -3.67
C GLU A 108 24.72 4.06 -4.98
N GLY A 109 23.72 3.82 -5.85
CA GLY A 109 23.56 4.52 -7.13
C GLY A 109 24.56 4.07 -8.22
N LEU A 110 25.29 2.97 -8.01
CA LEU A 110 26.31 2.46 -8.93
C LEU A 110 25.72 1.74 -10.15
N ILE A 111 24.49 1.27 -10.05
CA ILE A 111 23.74 0.64 -11.14
C ILE A 111 22.28 1.10 -11.11
N PRO A 112 21.63 1.29 -12.28
CA PRO A 112 20.22 1.65 -12.36
C PRO A 112 19.32 0.53 -11.81
N PHE A 113 18.09 0.88 -11.44
CA PHE A 113 17.14 -0.06 -10.88
C PHE A 113 16.82 -1.25 -11.80
N ASP A 114 16.56 -0.98 -13.06
CA ASP A 114 16.21 -2.02 -14.06
C ASP A 114 17.38 -3.00 -14.30
N GLU A 115 18.59 -2.50 -14.35
CA GLU A 115 19.80 -3.32 -14.45
C GLU A 115 19.99 -4.15 -13.17
N SER A 116 19.81 -3.56 -12.01
CA SER A 116 19.85 -4.27 -10.73
C SER A 116 18.82 -5.38 -10.67
N LEU A 117 17.57 -5.13 -11.11
CA LEU A 117 16.52 -6.14 -11.12
C LEU A 117 16.88 -7.30 -12.06
N ARG A 118 17.37 -6.99 -13.28
CA ARG A 118 17.84 -8.02 -14.24
C ARG A 118 18.94 -8.89 -13.65
N GLN A 119 19.95 -8.30 -13.04
CA GLN A 119 21.06 -9.03 -12.42
C GLN A 119 20.60 -9.90 -11.27
N ARG A 120 19.67 -9.41 -10.42
CA ARG A 120 19.09 -10.17 -9.30
C ARG A 120 18.28 -11.37 -9.80
N VAL A 121 17.42 -11.17 -10.80
CA VAL A 121 16.63 -12.26 -11.39
C VAL A 121 17.53 -13.25 -12.14
N ALA A 122 18.55 -12.80 -12.87
CA ALA A 122 19.53 -13.67 -13.50
C ALA A 122 20.30 -14.53 -12.48
N ALA A 123 20.50 -14.04 -11.26
CA ALA A 123 21.12 -14.82 -10.18
C ALA A 123 20.26 -15.98 -9.69
N LEU A 124 18.96 -16.01 -10.03
CA LEU A 124 18.00 -17.07 -9.72
C LEU A 124 17.78 -18.03 -10.90
N ALA A 125 18.51 -17.86 -12.01
CA ALA A 125 18.37 -18.72 -13.18
C ALA A 125 18.57 -20.21 -12.83
N GLY A 126 17.74 -21.08 -13.41
CA GLY A 126 17.76 -22.54 -13.17
C GLY A 126 17.08 -22.99 -11.87
N SER A 127 16.70 -22.09 -10.97
CA SER A 127 15.94 -22.43 -9.76
C SER A 127 14.55 -22.94 -10.12
N SER A 128 14.03 -23.89 -9.33
CA SER A 128 12.64 -24.36 -9.44
C SER A 128 11.65 -23.21 -9.20
N ALA A 129 10.49 -23.25 -9.87
CA ALA A 129 9.37 -22.33 -9.59
C ALA A 129 8.89 -22.36 -8.12
N GLU A 130 9.27 -23.37 -7.35
CA GLU A 130 8.97 -23.48 -5.92
C GLU A 130 9.48 -22.29 -5.11
N ILE A 131 10.57 -21.62 -5.55
CA ILE A 131 11.04 -20.41 -4.88
C ILE A 131 10.02 -19.26 -4.91
N VAL A 132 9.18 -19.22 -5.95
CA VAL A 132 8.09 -18.24 -6.07
C VAL A 132 6.96 -18.61 -5.11
N THR A 133 6.60 -19.89 -5.01
CA THR A 133 5.62 -20.41 -4.05
C THR A 133 6.07 -20.10 -2.62
N HIS A 134 7.34 -20.35 -2.31
CA HIS A 134 7.90 -19.98 -1.02
C HIS A 134 7.75 -18.49 -0.68
N ALA A 135 8.08 -17.60 -1.64
CA ALA A 135 7.93 -16.17 -1.44
C ALA A 135 6.45 -15.75 -1.25
N VAL A 136 5.51 -16.42 -1.94
CA VAL A 136 4.07 -16.22 -1.73
C VAL A 136 3.65 -16.59 -0.31
N GLU A 137 4.12 -17.72 0.21
CA GLU A 137 3.82 -18.17 1.58
C GLU A 137 4.39 -17.25 2.64
N ARG A 138 5.52 -16.59 2.34
CA ARG A 138 6.20 -15.63 3.22
C ARG A 138 5.67 -14.20 3.08
N ALA A 139 4.74 -13.95 2.18
CA ALA A 139 4.10 -12.64 2.00
C ALA A 139 3.15 -12.32 3.17
N VAL A 140 3.72 -12.00 4.33
CA VAL A 140 2.98 -11.66 5.54
C VAL A 140 2.43 -10.23 5.42
N PRO A 141 1.11 -10.03 5.62
CA PRO A 141 0.53 -8.69 5.57
C PRO A 141 1.15 -7.77 6.62
N THR A 142 1.47 -6.55 6.21
CA THR A 142 1.82 -5.49 7.17
C THR A 142 0.66 -5.28 8.16
N PRO A 143 0.92 -5.18 9.47
CA PRO A 143 -0.12 -5.03 10.47
C PRO A 143 -1.10 -3.89 10.15
N GLY A 144 -2.40 -4.19 10.13
CA GLY A 144 -3.48 -3.25 9.84
C GLY A 144 -3.75 -2.99 8.35
N VAL A 145 -2.94 -3.54 7.43
CA VAL A 145 -3.13 -3.29 5.99
C VAL A 145 -4.42 -3.91 5.46
N LEU A 146 -4.81 -5.09 5.95
CA LEU A 146 -6.05 -5.74 5.51
C LEU A 146 -7.28 -4.90 5.84
N ASP A 147 -7.37 -4.40 7.08
CA ASP A 147 -8.45 -3.51 7.50
C ASP A 147 -8.46 -2.20 6.71
N PHE A 148 -7.29 -1.74 6.29
CA PHE A 148 -7.14 -0.52 5.49
C PHE A 148 -7.63 -0.70 4.07
N VAL A 149 -7.19 -1.73 3.40
CA VAL A 149 -7.64 -2.02 2.04
C VAL A 149 -9.13 -2.29 2.01
N ASP A 150 -9.65 -3.11 2.95
CA ASP A 150 -11.07 -3.35 3.11
C ASP A 150 -11.86 -2.06 3.35
N PHE A 151 -11.35 -1.17 4.22
CA PHE A 151 -11.95 0.14 4.44
C PHE A 151 -12.02 0.98 3.16
N LEU A 152 -10.95 1.07 2.38
CA LEU A 152 -10.94 1.82 1.11
C LEU A 152 -11.93 1.22 0.10
N THR A 153 -11.92 -0.10 -0.04
CA THR A 153 -12.79 -0.83 -0.97
C THR A 153 -14.26 -0.66 -0.64
N ARG A 154 -14.64 -0.79 0.65
CA ARG A 154 -16.01 -0.53 1.11
C ARG A 154 -16.48 0.90 0.89
N HIS A 155 -15.55 1.84 0.77
CA HIS A 155 -15.86 3.23 0.43
C HIS A 155 -15.84 3.51 -1.06
N GLY A 156 -15.77 2.47 -1.89
CA GLY A 156 -15.90 2.56 -3.34
C GLY A 156 -14.63 2.95 -4.07
N LEU A 157 -13.45 2.88 -3.43
CA LEU A 157 -12.18 3.12 -4.11
C LEU A 157 -11.73 1.85 -4.83
N ALA A 158 -11.32 2.00 -6.08
CA ALA A 158 -10.56 0.97 -6.78
C ALA A 158 -9.13 0.93 -6.23
N THR A 159 -8.69 -0.25 -5.76
CA THR A 159 -7.40 -0.42 -5.07
C THR A 159 -6.44 -1.26 -5.91
N TYR A 160 -5.20 -0.80 -6.09
CA TYR A 160 -4.22 -1.44 -6.94
C TYR A 160 -2.86 -1.60 -6.26
N ILE A 161 -2.17 -2.67 -6.62
CA ILE A 161 -0.74 -2.82 -6.35
C ILE A 161 0.03 -2.32 -7.56
N ILE A 162 1.01 -1.43 -7.35
CA ILE A 162 1.98 -1.02 -8.36
C ILE A 162 3.38 -1.32 -7.81
N THR A 163 3.98 -2.43 -8.23
CA THR A 163 5.23 -2.92 -7.64
C THR A 163 6.29 -3.27 -8.67
N GLY A 164 7.57 -3.03 -8.33
CA GLY A 164 8.71 -3.57 -9.04
C GLY A 164 8.90 -5.08 -8.88
N GLY A 165 8.09 -5.72 -8.02
CA GLY A 165 8.05 -7.16 -7.81
C GLY A 165 7.38 -7.93 -8.96
N PHE A 166 6.93 -9.16 -8.66
CA PHE A 166 6.55 -10.14 -9.68
C PHE A 166 5.06 -10.51 -9.64
N GLU A 167 4.50 -10.75 -10.83
CA GLU A 167 3.07 -10.96 -11.06
C GLU A 167 2.49 -12.11 -10.22
N GLU A 168 3.23 -13.20 -10.10
CA GLU A 168 2.79 -14.40 -9.37
C GLU A 168 2.51 -14.07 -7.90
N ILE A 169 3.39 -13.30 -7.28
CA ILE A 169 3.28 -12.89 -5.88
C ILE A 169 2.28 -11.75 -5.73
N ALA A 170 2.38 -10.71 -6.57
CA ALA A 170 1.52 -9.55 -6.51
C ALA A 170 0.04 -9.91 -6.73
N THR A 171 -0.25 -10.84 -7.64
CA THR A 171 -1.61 -11.33 -7.89
C THR A 171 -2.17 -12.11 -6.69
N HIS A 172 -1.33 -12.92 -6.03
CA HIS A 172 -1.73 -13.61 -4.80
C HIS A 172 -2.08 -12.62 -3.69
N VAL A 173 -1.20 -11.63 -3.45
CA VAL A 173 -1.41 -10.58 -2.45
C VAL A 173 -2.67 -9.78 -2.75
N ALA A 174 -2.85 -9.35 -4.00
CA ALA A 174 -4.03 -8.58 -4.41
C ALA A 174 -5.34 -9.35 -4.16
N ARG A 175 -5.39 -10.63 -4.54
CA ARG A 175 -6.56 -11.49 -4.29
C ARG A 175 -6.83 -11.66 -2.80
N ARG A 176 -5.80 -11.94 -2.01
CA ARG A 176 -5.93 -12.11 -0.55
C ARG A 176 -6.43 -10.85 0.14
N PHE A 177 -6.08 -9.66 -0.38
CA PHE A 177 -6.45 -8.37 0.19
C PHE A 177 -7.75 -7.80 -0.41
N GLY A 178 -8.37 -8.49 -1.37
CA GLY A 178 -9.57 -8.01 -2.06
C GLY A 178 -9.33 -6.76 -2.91
N MET A 179 -8.12 -6.60 -3.44
CA MET A 179 -7.75 -5.47 -4.29
C MET A 179 -8.21 -5.66 -5.73
N THR A 180 -8.40 -4.55 -6.44
CA THR A 180 -8.94 -4.52 -7.81
C THR A 180 -7.98 -5.11 -8.84
N GLY A 181 -6.67 -4.91 -8.69
CA GLY A 181 -5.70 -5.41 -9.64
C GLY A 181 -4.25 -5.05 -9.34
N VAL A 182 -3.36 -5.43 -10.27
CA VAL A 182 -1.91 -5.28 -10.12
C VAL A 182 -1.27 -4.70 -11.39
N VAL A 183 -0.20 -3.93 -11.22
CA VAL A 183 0.74 -3.55 -12.27
C VAL A 183 2.15 -3.88 -11.75
N CYS A 184 2.81 -4.82 -12.39
CA CYS A 184 4.07 -5.40 -11.90
C CYS A 184 4.89 -5.99 -13.03
N ASN A 185 6.11 -6.44 -12.72
CA ASN A 185 6.93 -7.20 -13.63
C ASN A 185 6.52 -8.68 -13.61
N ARG A 186 7.04 -9.46 -14.56
CA ARG A 186 6.81 -10.90 -14.71
C ARG A 186 8.13 -11.64 -14.83
N LEU A 187 8.26 -12.73 -14.08
CA LEU A 187 9.35 -13.69 -14.25
C LEU A 187 9.15 -14.51 -15.55
N VAL A 188 10.27 -14.88 -16.18
CA VAL A 188 10.22 -15.79 -17.32
C VAL A 188 10.55 -17.20 -16.82
N LEU A 189 9.58 -18.11 -16.97
CA LEU A 189 9.72 -19.51 -16.59
C LEU A 189 9.67 -20.40 -17.86
N GLU A 190 10.48 -21.44 -17.88
CA GLU A 190 10.48 -22.50 -18.87
C GLU A 190 10.65 -23.84 -18.14
N ASP A 191 9.86 -24.83 -18.48
CA ASP A 191 9.86 -26.16 -17.87
C ASP A 191 9.87 -26.17 -16.33
N GLY A 192 9.09 -25.27 -15.72
CA GLY A 192 8.98 -25.13 -14.26
C GLY A 192 10.23 -24.54 -13.58
N ARG A 193 11.13 -23.94 -14.33
CA ARG A 193 12.34 -23.27 -13.84
C ARG A 193 12.41 -21.82 -14.27
N LEU A 194 13.03 -20.97 -13.45
CA LEU A 194 13.32 -19.60 -13.80
C LEU A 194 14.43 -19.57 -14.88
N THR A 195 14.19 -18.86 -15.97
CA THR A 195 15.22 -18.64 -17.01
C THR A 195 16.26 -17.61 -16.60
N GLY A 196 15.98 -16.81 -15.55
CA GLY A 196 16.75 -15.61 -15.20
C GLY A 196 16.28 -14.36 -15.93
N GLY A 197 15.27 -14.47 -16.80
CA GLY A 197 14.66 -13.36 -17.51
C GLY A 197 13.54 -12.71 -16.71
N VAL A 198 13.37 -11.38 -16.92
CA VAL A 198 12.26 -10.59 -16.38
C VAL A 198 11.73 -9.66 -17.45
N ARG A 199 10.42 -9.49 -17.50
CA ARG A 199 9.70 -8.61 -18.43
C ARG A 199 8.86 -7.61 -17.63
N GLY A 200 8.70 -6.41 -18.14
CA GLY A 200 7.80 -5.41 -17.55
C GLY A 200 6.32 -5.70 -17.88
N PRO A 201 5.41 -4.85 -17.41
CA PRO A 201 3.99 -4.95 -17.66
C PRO A 201 3.69 -5.08 -19.16
N ALA A 202 2.77 -5.97 -19.53
CA ALA A 202 2.43 -6.28 -20.92
C ALA A 202 3.64 -6.65 -21.81
N GLY A 203 4.74 -7.17 -21.23
CA GLY A 203 5.95 -7.53 -21.95
C GLY A 203 6.88 -6.36 -22.29
N GLY A 204 6.57 -5.17 -21.81
CA GLY A 204 7.32 -3.93 -22.04
C GLY A 204 8.56 -3.76 -21.17
N LYS A 205 8.92 -2.49 -20.93
CA LYS A 205 10.04 -2.12 -20.04
C LYS A 205 9.75 -2.52 -18.60
N ILE A 206 10.81 -2.86 -17.87
CA ILE A 206 10.74 -3.07 -16.41
C ILE A 206 10.09 -1.86 -15.74
N LEU A 207 9.20 -2.14 -14.79
CA LEU A 207 8.49 -1.14 -14.01
C LEU A 207 9.47 -0.52 -13.00
N ASP A 208 9.97 0.63 -13.34
CA ASP A 208 10.82 1.50 -12.53
C ASP A 208 10.01 2.63 -11.86
N ALA A 209 10.67 3.60 -11.25
CA ALA A 209 10.03 4.73 -10.59
C ALA A 209 9.13 5.56 -11.54
N ASP A 210 9.57 5.82 -12.76
CA ASP A 210 8.79 6.54 -13.77
C ASP A 210 7.65 5.65 -14.30
N GLY A 211 7.91 4.35 -14.44
CA GLY A 211 6.89 3.36 -14.76
C GLY A 211 5.76 3.30 -13.72
N LYS A 212 6.09 3.35 -12.42
CA LYS A 212 5.08 3.41 -11.33
C LYS A 212 4.21 4.67 -11.44
N ARG A 213 4.82 5.83 -11.72
CA ARG A 213 4.07 7.07 -11.93
C ARG A 213 3.12 6.96 -13.13
N ARG A 214 3.61 6.47 -14.29
CA ARG A 214 2.76 6.26 -15.48
C ARG A 214 1.65 5.24 -15.24
N ALA A 215 1.92 4.18 -14.50
CA ALA A 215 0.91 3.19 -14.13
C ALA A 215 -0.23 3.84 -13.31
N LEU A 216 0.11 4.70 -12.34
CA LEU A 216 -0.88 5.47 -11.59
C LEU A 216 -1.74 6.36 -12.52
N GLU A 217 -1.12 7.07 -13.47
CA GLU A 217 -1.82 7.94 -14.44
C GLU A 217 -2.83 7.15 -15.28
N VAL A 218 -2.41 5.99 -15.80
CA VAL A 218 -3.27 5.09 -16.57
C VAL A 218 -4.42 4.56 -15.70
N LEU A 219 -4.14 4.09 -14.48
CA LEU A 219 -5.15 3.58 -13.57
C LEU A 219 -6.16 4.67 -13.16
N ALA A 220 -5.69 5.90 -12.92
CA ALA A 220 -6.57 7.03 -12.68
C ALA A 220 -7.51 7.26 -13.87
N GLN A 221 -6.98 7.33 -15.09
CA GLN A 221 -7.74 7.54 -16.30
C GLN A 221 -8.77 6.43 -16.55
N VAL A 222 -8.39 5.17 -16.41
CA VAL A 222 -9.28 4.00 -16.58
C VAL A 222 -10.46 4.03 -15.61
N ASN A 223 -10.24 4.55 -14.39
CA ASN A 223 -11.28 4.70 -13.38
C ASN A 223 -12.02 6.06 -13.44
N GLY A 224 -11.81 6.85 -14.48
CA GLY A 224 -12.45 8.15 -14.64
C GLY A 224 -12.07 9.15 -13.54
N ALA A 225 -10.86 9.05 -13.00
CA ALA A 225 -10.33 9.89 -11.93
C ALA A 225 -9.22 10.81 -12.45
N SER A 226 -9.12 12.00 -11.88
CA SER A 226 -7.93 12.84 -11.97
C SER A 226 -6.87 12.39 -10.96
N LEU A 227 -5.60 12.76 -11.15
CA LEU A 227 -4.53 12.47 -10.18
C LEU A 227 -4.81 13.06 -8.79
N SER A 228 -5.53 14.18 -8.71
CA SER A 228 -5.95 14.77 -7.43
C SER A 228 -7.00 13.93 -6.68
N GLU A 229 -7.64 12.98 -7.36
CA GLU A 229 -8.61 12.03 -6.80
C GLU A 229 -7.98 10.66 -6.53
N THR A 230 -6.65 10.57 -6.52
CA THR A 230 -5.91 9.34 -6.23
C THR A 230 -5.18 9.41 -4.90
N ILE A 231 -4.99 8.23 -4.30
CA ILE A 231 -4.14 7.99 -3.13
C ILE A 231 -2.97 7.13 -3.58
N ALA A 232 -1.75 7.45 -3.15
CA ALA A 232 -0.64 6.52 -3.34
C ALA A 232 0.18 6.36 -2.07
N GLY A 233 0.66 5.12 -1.85
CA GLY A 233 1.49 4.77 -0.71
C GLY A 233 2.67 3.88 -1.10
N GLY A 234 3.80 4.06 -0.40
CA GLY A 234 5.02 3.30 -0.57
C GLY A 234 6.07 3.71 0.45
N ASP A 235 7.17 2.96 0.54
CA ASP A 235 8.26 3.19 1.50
C ASP A 235 9.58 3.59 0.83
N GLY A 236 9.72 3.27 -0.46
CA GLY A 236 10.96 3.38 -1.22
C GLY A 236 11.17 4.69 -1.98
N ALA A 237 12.40 4.92 -2.42
CA ALA A 237 12.75 6.03 -3.31
C ALA A 237 12.11 5.88 -4.70
N ASN A 238 11.86 4.64 -5.14
CA ASN A 238 11.18 4.28 -6.36
C ASN A 238 9.69 4.63 -6.39
N ASP A 239 9.08 4.95 -5.22
CA ASP A 239 7.68 5.36 -5.09
C ASP A 239 7.48 6.86 -5.13
N LEU A 240 8.55 7.64 -4.92
CA LEU A 240 8.47 9.09 -4.73
C LEU A 240 7.78 9.80 -5.89
N GLN A 241 8.04 9.40 -7.14
CA GLN A 241 7.39 10.01 -8.31
C GLN A 241 5.90 9.70 -8.36
N MET A 242 5.50 8.46 -8.07
CA MET A 242 4.11 8.04 -7.96
C MET A 242 3.40 8.80 -6.83
N ILE A 243 3.99 8.81 -5.64
CA ILE A 243 3.46 9.49 -4.45
C ILE A 243 3.36 11.00 -4.68
N ALA A 244 4.34 11.62 -5.34
CA ALA A 244 4.31 13.06 -5.62
C ALA A 244 3.19 13.48 -6.57
N ALA A 245 2.74 12.59 -7.46
CA ALA A 245 1.71 12.86 -8.45
C ALA A 245 0.27 12.80 -7.89
N THR A 246 0.05 12.24 -6.69
CA THR A 246 -1.29 11.98 -6.14
C THR A 246 -1.89 13.13 -5.35
N GLY A 247 -3.21 13.09 -5.16
CA GLY A 247 -3.93 14.00 -4.27
C GLY A 247 -3.70 13.73 -2.79
N LEU A 248 -3.55 12.45 -2.38
CA LEU A 248 -3.20 12.08 -1.01
C LEU A 248 -1.99 11.16 -0.98
N ARG A 249 -0.97 11.58 -0.28
CA ARG A 249 0.34 10.92 -0.18
C ARG A 249 0.44 10.16 1.13
N LEU A 250 0.75 8.87 1.04
CA LEU A 250 0.99 8.01 2.18
C LEU A 250 2.43 7.49 2.10
N ARG A 251 3.34 8.12 2.82
CA ARG A 251 4.70 7.61 2.95
C ARG A 251 4.77 6.71 4.17
N LEU A 252 5.04 5.43 3.94
CA LEU A 252 5.24 4.47 5.02
C LEU A 252 6.72 4.48 5.41
N PRO A 253 7.05 4.51 6.70
CA PRO A 253 8.44 4.43 7.12
C PRO A 253 9.00 3.06 6.76
N ARG A 254 10.18 3.05 6.15
CA ARG A 254 10.93 1.82 5.91
C ARG A 254 11.18 1.15 7.25
N GLN A 255 10.84 -0.13 7.38
CA GLN A 255 11.19 -0.87 8.60
C GLN A 255 12.71 -0.84 8.75
N ALA A 256 13.20 -0.33 9.88
CA ALA A 256 14.57 -0.61 10.28
C ALA A 256 14.70 -2.13 10.31
N ARG A 257 15.63 -2.69 9.54
CA ARG A 257 15.92 -4.14 9.56
C ARG A 257 16.06 -4.53 11.04
N ARG A 258 15.30 -5.50 11.48
CA ARG A 258 15.44 -6.06 12.82
C ARG A 258 16.88 -6.56 12.94
N HIS A 259 17.73 -5.79 13.61
CA HIS A 259 18.91 -6.37 14.23
C HIS A 259 18.38 -7.21 15.38
N GLU A 260 18.60 -8.52 15.33
CA GLU A 260 18.35 -9.43 16.44
C GLU A 260 19.01 -8.84 17.68
N GLY A 261 18.19 -8.41 18.67
CA GLY A 261 18.70 -7.98 19.97
C GLY A 261 18.36 -6.58 20.47
N GLY A 262 17.54 -5.78 19.75
CA GLY A 262 17.07 -4.48 20.25
C GLY A 262 15.71 -4.57 20.95
N PRO A 263 15.42 -3.70 21.96
CA PRO A 263 14.09 -3.64 22.56
C PRO A 263 13.05 -3.35 21.46
N GLU A 264 11.92 -4.05 21.54
CA GLU A 264 10.82 -3.98 20.57
C GLU A 264 10.38 -2.53 20.34
N GLY A 265 10.94 -1.87 19.33
CA GLY A 265 10.43 -0.63 18.81
C GLY A 265 9.04 -0.92 18.26
N ARG A 266 8.00 -0.49 18.97
CA ARG A 266 6.62 -0.56 18.51
C ARG A 266 6.49 0.39 17.31
N SER A 267 6.70 -0.16 16.11
CA SER A 267 6.47 0.58 14.87
C SER A 267 5.01 1.01 14.83
N LEU A 268 4.76 2.25 14.43
CA LEU A 268 3.44 2.81 14.14
C LEU A 268 2.54 1.93 13.30
N ARG A 269 3.08 1.09 12.45
CA ARG A 269 2.34 0.08 11.70
C ARG A 269 1.47 -0.82 12.57
N ARG A 270 1.82 -1.04 13.85
CA ARG A 270 1.00 -1.79 14.82
C ARG A 270 -0.10 -0.95 15.48
N LEU A 271 0.01 0.36 15.48
CA LEU A 271 -0.92 1.26 16.16
C LEU A 271 -1.89 1.95 15.21
N LEU A 272 -1.48 2.21 13.97
CA LEU A 272 -2.31 2.81 12.94
C LEU A 272 -3.10 1.74 12.18
N GLY A 273 -4.14 1.20 12.81
CA GLY A 273 -5.20 0.68 11.96
C GLY A 273 -5.67 1.79 11.02
N PRO A 274 -5.94 1.49 9.75
CA PRO A 274 -6.17 2.45 8.65
C PRO A 274 -7.28 3.46 8.89
N GLN A 275 -8.23 3.14 9.75
CA GLN A 275 -9.32 4.02 10.18
C GLN A 275 -8.85 5.24 10.99
N ALA A 276 -7.58 5.27 11.44
CA ALA A 276 -7.03 6.39 12.18
C ALA A 276 -6.53 7.52 11.29
N LEU A 277 -6.13 7.20 10.07
CA LEU A 277 -5.66 8.17 9.10
C LEU A 277 -6.79 9.01 8.50
N LEU A 278 -8.05 8.56 8.64
CA LEU A 278 -9.23 9.25 8.12
C LEU A 278 -10.17 9.60 9.26
N PRO A 279 -10.52 10.88 9.46
CA PRO A 279 -11.35 11.30 10.57
C PRO A 279 -12.77 10.73 10.43
N ARG A 280 -13.33 10.18 11.52
CA ARG A 280 -14.74 9.77 11.61
C ARG A 280 -15.74 10.90 11.33
N SER A 281 -15.29 12.16 11.33
CA SER A 281 -16.12 13.34 11.05
C SER A 281 -16.45 13.53 9.57
N LEU A 282 -16.16 12.56 8.69
CA LEU A 282 -16.52 12.62 7.28
C LEU A 282 -18.00 12.34 6.98
N GLY A 283 -18.88 12.44 7.98
CA GLY A 283 -20.33 12.40 7.78
C GLY A 283 -20.85 11.11 7.12
N MET A 284 -20.20 10.00 7.38
CA MET A 284 -20.55 8.72 6.78
C MET A 284 -21.50 7.97 7.73
N THR A 285 -22.78 8.12 7.50
CA THR A 285 -23.77 7.18 7.98
C THR A 285 -23.49 5.84 7.29
N PRO A 286 -23.42 4.71 8.02
CA PRO A 286 -23.37 3.40 7.38
C PRO A 286 -24.55 3.30 6.43
N LEU A 287 -24.33 2.92 5.19
CA LEU A 287 -25.41 2.47 4.32
C LEU A 287 -26.06 1.30 5.06
N SER A 288 -27.27 1.55 5.60
CA SER A 288 -28.10 0.49 6.14
C SER A 288 -28.19 -0.59 5.06
N SER A 289 -27.89 -1.81 5.44
CA SER A 289 -28.16 -3.00 4.64
C SER A 289 -29.60 -2.91 4.11
N ARG A 290 -29.74 -2.51 2.84
CA ARG A 290 -30.97 -2.81 2.11
C ARG A 290 -31.00 -4.32 1.97
N THR A 291 -31.74 -4.97 2.85
CA THR A 291 -32.28 -6.29 2.61
C THR A 291 -33.14 -6.17 1.35
N GLU A 292 -32.59 -6.57 0.22
CA GLU A 292 -33.41 -6.90 -0.94
C GLU A 292 -34.35 -8.01 -0.54
N LYS A 293 -35.61 -7.64 -0.31
CA LYS A 293 -36.70 -8.60 -0.37
C LYS A 293 -36.75 -9.12 -1.80
N THR A 294 -36.28 -10.34 -1.98
CA THR A 294 -36.54 -11.13 -3.18
C THR A 294 -38.04 -11.33 -3.28
N GLU A 295 -38.72 -10.52 -4.08
CA GLU A 295 -40.06 -10.85 -4.57
C GLU A 295 -39.90 -12.03 -5.53
N ARG A 296 -40.54 -13.14 -5.14
CA ARG A 296 -40.68 -14.31 -6.01
C ARG A 296 -41.56 -13.92 -7.21
N PRO A 297 -41.16 -14.25 -8.44
CA PRO A 297 -42.02 -14.05 -9.60
C PRO A 297 -43.25 -14.98 -9.47
N GLN A 298 -44.42 -14.39 -9.56
CA GLN A 298 -45.70 -15.12 -9.69
C GLN A 298 -45.69 -15.98 -10.93
N LYS A 299 -46.05 -17.26 -10.78
CA LYS A 299 -46.33 -18.20 -11.85
C LYS A 299 -47.55 -17.72 -12.62
N ASN A 300 -47.44 -17.37 -13.87
CA ASN A 300 -48.54 -17.28 -14.82
C ASN A 300 -48.94 -18.69 -15.30
N PRO A 301 -50.25 -18.97 -15.46
CA PRO A 301 -50.73 -20.25 -15.96
C PRO A 301 -50.54 -20.40 -17.45
N PRO A 302 -50.59 -21.66 -17.99
CA PRO A 302 -50.32 -21.92 -19.38
C PRO A 302 -51.51 -21.51 -20.29
N ALA A 303 -51.28 -20.69 -21.29
CA ALA A 303 -52.25 -20.43 -22.34
C ALA A 303 -51.98 -21.46 -23.47
N GLY A 304 -53.07 -22.00 -23.94
CA GLY A 304 -53.24 -23.11 -24.80
C GLY A 304 -52.74 -22.94 -26.23
N ALA A 305 -52.69 -24.08 -26.84
CA ALA A 305 -52.45 -24.35 -28.22
C ALA A 305 -53.30 -23.53 -29.20
N PHE A 306 -52.67 -23.09 -30.31
CA PHE A 306 -53.36 -23.03 -31.63
C PHE A 306 -52.37 -23.40 -32.70
N SER A 307 -52.92 -24.30 -33.53
CA SER A 307 -52.50 -25.02 -34.70
C SER A 307 -52.36 -24.12 -35.94
N GLN A 308 -51.43 -24.53 -36.82
CA GLN A 308 -51.48 -24.51 -38.30
C GLN A 308 -51.82 -23.16 -39.02
N THR A 309 -50.97 -22.65 -39.76
CA THR A 309 -50.68 -22.91 -41.22
C THR A 309 -49.31 -22.33 -41.58
#